data_4a419e96fc514fbda6d277675c520a68
#
_entry.id   4a419e96fc514fbda6d277675c520a68
#
_cell.length_a   1.000
_cell.length_b   1.000
_cell.length_c   1.000
_cell.angle_alpha   90.00
_cell.angle_beta   90.00
_cell.angle_gamma   90.00
#
_symmetry.space_group_name_H-M   'P 1'
#
loop_
_entity.id
_entity.type
_entity.pdbx_description
1 polymer ?
#
loop_
_entity_poly.entity_id
_entity_poly.type
_entity_poly.pdbx_seq_one_letter_code
_entity_poly.pdbx_strand_id
1 'polypeptide(L)'
;MYEKLCEPTAYQKEIKLYAGHGATELSERIANVLHLQLQGLTLNQFANGEIYARFMESVRGDEVFFIQSIAGKNVNDLLMETLIVADAASRASAASFTAVIPHYGYARQDRKASSREPITARLVANLLEAAGVDRIITVDLHSGQIQGFFDIPVTHLTALYLFGDYFKNKDFDWNNTVVVSPDMGRAKVAKKLSDYLGCEVAIAHKSRPKHNAAEVMGIIGNIKGKTCIINDDMIDTAGTLVGSITKLKEMGAGDIYVSATHGVFSGEAISRLENAPIVECVVTDAIPCPVANTPGSKIKSITVAETVANCIYNVYTNHSVSESGAGNSEM
;
A
#
# COMPACT_ATOMS: atom_id res chain seq x y z
N MET A 1 -41.05 10.01 26.66
CA MET A 1 -40.06 10.22 25.57
C MET A 1 -38.64 10.44 26.15
N TYR A 2 -38.49 11.04 27.33
CA TYR A 2 -37.18 11.32 27.96
C TYR A 2 -36.72 10.25 28.99
N GLU A 3 -37.57 9.30 29.37
CA GLU A 3 -37.24 8.21 30.29
C GLU A 3 -36.12 7.31 29.80
N LYS A 4 -35.99 7.17 28.47
CA LYS A 4 -34.87 6.42 27.81
C LYS A 4 -33.50 7.07 27.96
N LEU A 5 -33.40 8.33 28.38
CA LEU A 5 -32.12 8.99 28.61
C LEU A 5 -31.46 8.56 29.93
N CYS A 6 -32.22 7.94 30.84
CA CYS A 6 -31.72 7.44 32.13
C CYS A 6 -31.37 5.96 32.12
N GLU A 7 -31.75 5.22 31.10
CA GLU A 7 -31.24 3.86 30.91
C GLU A 7 -29.82 3.93 30.31
N PRO A 8 -28.84 3.19 30.83
CA PRO A 8 -27.58 3.00 30.13
C PRO A 8 -27.85 2.14 28.91
N THR A 9 -28.54 2.70 27.93
CA THR A 9 -28.49 2.18 26.58
C THR A 9 -27.04 2.38 26.18
N ALA A 10 -26.25 1.30 26.20
CA ALA A 10 -25.04 1.23 25.44
C ALA A 10 -25.44 1.59 24.01
N TYR A 11 -25.31 2.84 23.63
CA TYR A 11 -25.34 3.27 22.23
C TYR A 11 -24.19 2.52 21.59
N GLN A 12 -24.52 1.38 20.99
CA GLN A 12 -23.53 0.57 20.30
C GLN A 12 -23.26 1.33 19.03
N LYS A 13 -22.09 1.99 18.98
CA LYS A 13 -21.60 2.61 17.75
C LYS A 13 -21.58 1.55 16.67
N GLU A 14 -22.17 1.84 15.54
CA GLU A 14 -22.13 0.94 14.38
C GLU A 14 -20.86 1.21 13.57
N ILE A 15 -20.31 0.15 13.03
CA ILE A 15 -19.25 0.24 12.02
C ILE A 15 -19.89 0.47 10.64
N LYS A 16 -19.46 1.50 9.95
CA LYS A 16 -19.93 1.86 8.61
C LYS A 16 -18.76 1.85 7.63
N LEU A 17 -18.82 0.96 6.62
CA LEU A 17 -17.78 0.84 5.59
C LEU A 17 -18.23 1.55 4.32
N TYR A 18 -17.35 2.36 3.77
CA TYR A 18 -17.56 3.08 2.51
C TYR A 18 -16.37 2.89 1.56
N ALA A 19 -16.67 2.82 0.27
CA ALA A 19 -15.68 2.69 -0.79
C ALA A 19 -15.51 4.00 -1.55
N GLY A 20 -14.27 4.40 -1.79
CA GLY A 20 -13.90 5.42 -2.77
C GLY A 20 -13.57 4.81 -4.13
N HIS A 21 -13.51 5.64 -5.18
CA HIS A 21 -13.27 5.17 -6.55
C HIS A 21 -11.92 4.49 -6.76
N GLY A 22 -10.91 4.81 -5.93
CA GLY A 22 -9.57 4.21 -6.04
C GLY A 22 -9.42 2.83 -5.41
N ALA A 23 -10.47 2.28 -4.74
CA ALA A 23 -10.37 1.01 -4.01
C ALA A 23 -11.68 0.20 -4.01
N THR A 24 -12.54 0.33 -5.01
CA THR A 24 -13.87 -0.28 -5.02
C THR A 24 -13.82 -1.80 -4.82
N GLU A 25 -13.07 -2.53 -5.65
CA GLU A 25 -12.96 -3.99 -5.56
C GLU A 25 -12.32 -4.45 -4.24
N LEU A 26 -11.28 -3.76 -3.78
CA LEU A 26 -10.66 -4.07 -2.50
C LEU A 26 -11.63 -3.83 -1.35
N SER A 27 -12.42 -2.77 -1.40
CA SER A 27 -13.46 -2.46 -0.39
C SER A 27 -14.52 -3.56 -0.30
N GLU A 28 -14.97 -4.09 -1.45
CA GLU A 28 -15.89 -5.24 -1.50
C GLU A 28 -15.28 -6.49 -0.86
N ARG A 29 -14.00 -6.78 -1.15
CA ARG A 29 -13.28 -7.92 -0.54
C ARG A 29 -13.15 -7.74 0.97
N ILE A 30 -12.80 -6.55 1.44
CA ILE A 30 -12.70 -6.23 2.88
C ILE A 30 -14.07 -6.40 3.55
N ALA A 31 -15.13 -5.88 2.97
CA ALA A 31 -16.49 -6.01 3.49
C ALA A 31 -16.92 -7.49 3.58
N ASN A 32 -16.60 -8.30 2.56
CA ASN A 32 -16.86 -9.73 2.58
C ASN A 32 -16.11 -10.47 3.70
N VAL A 33 -14.83 -10.16 3.94
CA VAL A 33 -14.05 -10.75 5.05
C VAL A 33 -14.65 -10.37 6.40
N LEU A 34 -15.14 -9.15 6.56
CA LEU A 34 -15.78 -8.66 7.79
C LEU A 34 -17.23 -9.11 7.95
N HIS A 35 -17.81 -9.79 6.95
CA HIS A 35 -19.24 -10.12 6.88
C HIS A 35 -20.14 -8.87 7.01
N LEU A 36 -19.70 -7.75 6.46
CA LEU A 36 -20.40 -6.47 6.43
C LEU A 36 -20.78 -6.11 4.99
N GLN A 37 -21.64 -5.11 4.85
CA GLN A 37 -21.97 -4.51 3.56
C GLN A 37 -21.38 -3.12 3.45
N LEU A 38 -20.93 -2.77 2.24
CA LEU A 38 -20.59 -1.39 1.92
C LEU A 38 -21.87 -0.54 1.97
N GLN A 39 -21.78 0.61 2.62
CA GLN A 39 -22.87 1.54 2.74
C GLN A 39 -22.96 2.48 1.53
N GLY A 40 -24.14 3.01 1.28
CA GLY A 40 -24.38 3.90 0.16
C GLY A 40 -23.67 5.25 0.31
N LEU A 41 -22.81 5.57 -0.64
CA LEU A 41 -22.14 6.86 -0.75
C LEU A 41 -22.26 7.36 -2.19
N THR A 42 -22.86 8.52 -2.37
CA THR A 42 -22.82 9.20 -3.67
C THR A 42 -21.48 9.92 -3.78
N LEU A 43 -20.70 9.52 -4.78
CA LEU A 43 -19.48 10.21 -5.20
C LEU A 43 -19.61 10.55 -6.68
N ASN A 44 -19.67 11.81 -7.03
CA ASN A 44 -19.83 12.27 -8.40
C ASN A 44 -18.86 13.40 -8.69
N GLN A 45 -18.51 13.56 -9.94
CA GLN A 45 -17.80 14.71 -10.44
C GLN A 45 -18.73 15.55 -11.33
N PHE A 46 -18.84 16.84 -11.05
CA PHE A 46 -19.60 17.76 -11.89
C PHE A 46 -18.85 18.03 -13.21
N ALA A 47 -19.55 18.55 -14.19
CA ALA A 47 -19.00 18.85 -15.51
C ALA A 47 -17.80 19.84 -15.46
N ASN A 48 -17.71 20.66 -14.42
CA ASN A 48 -16.59 21.57 -14.18
C ASN A 48 -15.41 20.92 -13.44
N GLY A 49 -15.51 19.61 -13.08
CA GLY A 49 -14.47 18.86 -12.40
C GLY A 49 -14.57 18.86 -10.87
N GLU A 50 -15.51 19.60 -10.26
CA GLU A 50 -15.71 19.60 -8.81
C GLU A 50 -16.31 18.28 -8.35
N ILE A 51 -15.85 17.78 -7.21
CA ILE A 51 -16.31 16.52 -6.63
C ILE A 51 -17.42 16.78 -5.61
N TYR A 52 -18.44 15.95 -5.64
CA TYR A 52 -19.58 15.96 -4.73
C TYR A 52 -19.66 14.62 -3.99
N ALA A 53 -19.81 14.67 -2.66
CA ALA A 53 -20.03 13.49 -1.82
C ALA A 53 -21.30 13.63 -0.97
N ARG A 54 -22.03 12.51 -0.78
CA ARG A 54 -23.18 12.45 0.11
C ARG A 54 -23.37 11.04 0.65
N PHE A 55 -23.39 10.88 1.98
CA PHE A 55 -23.86 9.65 2.61
C PHE A 55 -25.35 9.45 2.36
N MET A 56 -25.74 8.24 1.94
CA MET A 56 -27.15 7.92 1.67
C MET A 56 -27.95 7.67 2.95
N GLU A 57 -27.25 7.29 4.03
CA GLU A 57 -27.82 7.04 5.35
C GLU A 57 -27.14 7.91 6.41
N SER A 58 -27.74 7.96 7.60
CA SER A 58 -27.14 8.68 8.72
C SER A 58 -25.86 7.98 9.18
N VAL A 59 -24.82 8.77 9.45
CA VAL A 59 -23.57 8.32 10.07
C VAL A 59 -23.41 8.89 11.48
N ARG A 60 -24.47 9.49 12.02
CA ARG A 60 -24.42 10.15 13.34
C ARG A 60 -24.13 9.16 14.45
N GLY A 61 -23.02 9.38 15.14
CA GLY A 61 -22.58 8.57 16.27
C GLY A 61 -21.92 7.26 15.86
N ASP A 62 -21.80 6.95 14.57
CA ASP A 62 -21.17 5.73 14.05
C ASP A 62 -19.67 5.91 13.77
N GLU A 63 -18.95 4.81 13.71
CA GLU A 63 -17.55 4.76 13.31
C GLU A 63 -17.47 4.51 11.80
N VAL A 64 -17.00 5.51 11.07
CA VAL A 64 -16.89 5.51 9.61
C VAL A 64 -15.51 5.06 9.19
N PHE A 65 -15.44 4.03 8.35
CA PHE A 65 -14.23 3.58 7.67
C PHE A 65 -14.39 3.82 6.18
N PHE A 66 -13.59 4.73 5.63
CA PHE A 66 -13.58 5.05 4.21
C PHE A 66 -12.32 4.48 3.55
N ILE A 67 -12.51 3.57 2.59
CA ILE A 67 -11.43 2.83 1.94
C ILE A 67 -11.14 3.46 0.60
N GLN A 68 -9.93 4.04 0.45
CA GLN A 68 -9.53 4.77 -0.75
C GLN A 68 -8.02 4.68 -0.99
N SER A 69 -7.58 4.08 -2.09
CA SER A 69 -6.19 4.19 -2.54
C SER A 69 -5.99 5.46 -3.36
N ILE A 70 -4.97 6.22 -3.01
CA ILE A 70 -4.67 7.53 -3.65
C ILE A 70 -3.52 7.30 -4.64
N ALA A 71 -3.85 6.85 -5.86
CA ALA A 71 -2.87 6.43 -6.85
C ALA A 71 -3.29 6.72 -8.29
N GLY A 72 -2.36 6.55 -9.22
CA GLY A 72 -2.60 6.61 -10.65
C GLY A 72 -2.83 8.02 -11.20
N LYS A 73 -3.44 8.10 -12.37
CA LYS A 73 -3.64 9.39 -13.08
C LYS A 73 -4.58 10.33 -12.34
N ASN A 74 -5.51 9.78 -11.56
CA ASN A 74 -6.53 10.54 -10.81
C ASN A 74 -6.12 10.79 -9.35
N VAL A 75 -4.83 10.71 -9.02
CA VAL A 75 -4.32 10.84 -7.66
C VAL A 75 -4.85 12.08 -6.93
N ASN A 76 -5.00 13.20 -7.62
CA ASN A 76 -5.50 14.45 -7.05
C ASN A 76 -6.99 14.39 -6.76
N ASP A 77 -7.78 13.81 -7.67
CA ASP A 77 -9.23 13.66 -7.49
C ASP A 77 -9.53 12.68 -6.36
N LEU A 78 -8.79 11.56 -6.26
CA LEU A 78 -8.93 10.58 -5.18
C LEU A 78 -8.54 11.16 -3.81
N LEU A 79 -7.53 12.02 -3.75
CA LEU A 79 -7.23 12.77 -2.55
C LEU A 79 -8.38 13.73 -2.19
N MET A 80 -8.88 14.49 -3.15
CA MET A 80 -9.98 15.42 -2.94
C MET A 80 -11.27 14.70 -2.52
N GLU A 81 -11.59 13.54 -3.10
CA GLU A 81 -12.69 12.67 -2.64
C GLU A 81 -12.56 12.36 -1.14
N THR A 82 -11.37 11.93 -0.73
CA THR A 82 -11.10 11.58 0.67
C THR A 82 -11.35 12.77 1.61
N LEU A 83 -10.87 13.95 1.23
CA LEU A 83 -11.05 15.17 2.03
C LEU A 83 -12.53 15.56 2.14
N ILE A 84 -13.26 15.53 1.03
CA ILE A 84 -14.68 15.92 0.98
C ILE A 84 -15.54 14.91 1.77
N VAL A 85 -15.25 13.61 1.68
CA VAL A 85 -15.98 12.57 2.44
C VAL A 85 -15.70 12.70 3.94
N ALA A 86 -14.48 13.01 4.35
CA ALA A 86 -14.12 13.25 5.75
C ALA A 86 -14.85 14.47 6.31
N ASP A 87 -14.88 15.59 5.57
CA ASP A 87 -15.63 16.80 5.98
C ASP A 87 -17.14 16.50 6.09
N ALA A 88 -17.70 15.74 5.14
CA ALA A 88 -19.11 15.35 5.18
C ALA A 88 -19.42 14.47 6.41
N ALA A 89 -18.56 13.53 6.79
CA ALA A 89 -18.71 12.69 7.98
C ALA A 89 -18.67 13.52 9.26
N SER A 90 -17.71 14.44 9.36
CA SER A 90 -17.57 15.36 10.49
C SER A 90 -18.83 16.22 10.66
N ARG A 91 -19.34 16.83 9.57
CA ARG A 91 -20.56 17.63 9.58
C ARG A 91 -21.82 16.82 9.86
N ALA A 92 -21.83 15.55 9.52
CA ALA A 92 -22.92 14.62 9.83
C ALA A 92 -22.84 14.04 11.25
N SER A 93 -21.85 14.46 12.05
CA SER A 93 -21.62 14.04 13.43
C SER A 93 -21.30 12.55 13.56
N ALA A 94 -20.49 11.98 12.66
CA ALA A 94 -19.87 10.69 12.87
C ALA A 94 -19.08 10.69 14.19
N ALA A 95 -19.01 9.55 14.86
CA ALA A 95 -18.23 9.45 16.11
C ALA A 95 -16.73 9.48 15.84
N SER A 96 -16.32 8.87 14.70
CA SER A 96 -14.94 8.92 14.20
C SER A 96 -14.92 8.68 12.70
N PHE A 97 -13.86 9.17 12.04
CA PHE A 97 -13.58 8.90 10.64
C PHE A 97 -12.19 8.31 10.48
N THR A 98 -12.12 7.03 10.12
CA THR A 98 -10.88 6.34 9.78
C THR A 98 -10.69 6.30 8.28
N ALA A 99 -9.66 6.96 7.77
CA ALA A 99 -9.26 6.84 6.38
C ALA A 99 -8.37 5.61 6.20
N VAL A 100 -8.91 4.59 5.53
CA VAL A 100 -8.17 3.39 5.14
C VAL A 100 -7.58 3.66 3.78
N ILE A 101 -6.29 4.00 3.75
CA ILE A 101 -5.55 4.41 2.55
C ILE A 101 -4.48 3.36 2.26
N PRO A 102 -4.82 2.23 1.59
CA PRO A 102 -3.85 1.17 1.33
C PRO A 102 -2.61 1.70 0.59
N HIS A 103 -2.79 2.56 -0.41
CA HIS A 103 -1.68 3.30 -1.01
C HIS A 103 -1.80 4.80 -0.70
N TYR A 104 -0.80 5.32 0.03
CA TYR A 104 -0.71 6.74 0.40
C TYR A 104 -0.07 7.54 -0.73
N GLY A 105 -0.87 8.33 -1.42
CA GLY A 105 -0.38 9.20 -2.48
C GLY A 105 0.65 10.22 -1.99
N TYR A 106 1.55 10.62 -2.89
CA TYR A 106 2.65 11.56 -2.59
C TYR A 106 3.70 11.04 -1.59
N ALA A 107 3.67 9.77 -1.18
CA ALA A 107 4.60 9.18 -0.21
C ALA A 107 6.08 9.33 -0.60
N ARG A 108 6.39 9.39 -1.91
CA ARG A 108 7.77 9.59 -2.41
C ARG A 108 8.32 11.00 -2.20
N GLN A 109 7.44 11.96 -1.85
CA GLN A 109 7.82 13.34 -1.55
C GLN A 109 7.86 13.58 -0.03
N ASP A 110 8.55 12.66 0.68
CA ASP A 110 8.67 12.64 2.14
C ASP A 110 9.82 13.51 2.67
N ARG A 111 10.67 13.99 1.79
CA ARG A 111 11.83 14.85 2.09
C ARG A 111 12.16 15.76 0.91
N LYS A 112 12.90 16.82 1.18
CA LYS A 112 13.50 17.64 0.13
C LYS A 112 14.72 16.92 -0.45
N ALA A 113 14.69 16.63 -1.75
CA ALA A 113 15.86 16.13 -2.50
C ALA A 113 16.76 17.29 -2.92
N SER A 114 16.18 18.49 -3.11
CA SER A 114 16.87 19.74 -3.47
C SER A 114 16.31 20.92 -2.67
N SER A 115 17.02 22.04 -2.70
CA SER A 115 16.53 23.28 -2.09
C SER A 115 15.24 23.76 -2.78
N ARG A 116 14.33 24.38 -2.02
CA ARG A 116 13.06 24.98 -2.49
C ARG A 116 11.98 23.96 -2.89
N GLU A 117 12.17 22.67 -2.62
CA GLU A 117 11.16 21.66 -2.83
C GLU A 117 10.19 21.59 -1.64
N PRO A 118 8.93 21.15 -1.85
CA PRO A 118 8.00 20.86 -0.78
C PRO A 118 8.32 19.52 -0.10
N ILE A 119 7.64 19.26 1.02
CA ILE A 119 7.46 17.92 1.59
C ILE A 119 5.98 17.59 1.45
N THR A 120 5.58 17.12 0.26
CA THR A 120 4.17 16.97 -0.09
C THR A 120 3.49 15.86 0.71
N ALA A 121 4.23 14.82 1.13
CA ALA A 121 3.70 13.80 2.02
C ALA A 121 3.21 14.40 3.36
N ARG A 122 3.91 15.39 3.92
CA ARG A 122 3.46 16.13 5.13
C ARG A 122 2.27 17.05 4.81
N LEU A 123 2.27 17.70 3.66
CA LEU A 123 1.14 18.54 3.26
C LEU A 123 -0.15 17.72 3.16
N VAL A 124 -0.09 16.53 2.56
CA VAL A 124 -1.24 15.62 2.46
C VAL A 124 -1.73 15.18 3.85
N ALA A 125 -0.80 14.87 4.78
CA ALA A 125 -1.15 14.55 6.16
C ALA A 125 -1.94 15.71 6.83
N ASN A 126 -1.43 16.94 6.72
CA ASN A 126 -2.10 18.14 7.27
C ASN A 126 -3.51 18.34 6.66
N LEU A 127 -3.68 18.09 5.36
CA LEU A 127 -4.98 18.23 4.69
C LEU A 127 -5.98 17.19 5.19
N LEU A 128 -5.56 15.93 5.37
CA LEU A 128 -6.40 14.85 5.90
C LEU A 128 -6.87 15.17 7.33
N GLU A 129 -5.96 15.62 8.20
CA GLU A 129 -6.29 16.03 9.56
C GLU A 129 -7.24 17.24 9.57
N ALA A 130 -6.98 18.26 8.76
CA ALA A 130 -7.82 19.44 8.64
C ALA A 130 -9.23 19.12 8.14
N ALA A 131 -9.37 18.07 7.31
CA ALA A 131 -10.66 17.60 6.80
C ALA A 131 -11.48 16.80 7.85
N GLY A 132 -10.87 16.43 8.99
CA GLY A 132 -11.55 15.70 10.05
C GLY A 132 -11.28 14.20 10.09
N VAL A 133 -10.16 13.75 9.52
CA VAL A 133 -9.69 12.37 9.67
C VAL A 133 -9.15 12.18 11.08
N ASP A 134 -9.64 11.16 11.80
CA ASP A 134 -9.24 10.84 13.18
C ASP A 134 -8.16 9.75 13.24
N ARG A 135 -8.02 8.94 12.19
CA ARG A 135 -7.07 7.82 12.13
C ARG A 135 -6.75 7.46 10.68
N ILE A 136 -5.53 7.00 10.46
CA ILE A 136 -5.08 6.43 9.18
C ILE A 136 -4.77 4.95 9.35
N ILE A 137 -5.21 4.12 8.38
CA ILE A 137 -4.73 2.75 8.16
C ILE A 137 -4.10 2.72 6.77
N THR A 138 -2.86 2.25 6.67
CA THR A 138 -2.13 2.22 5.39
C THR A 138 -1.25 0.97 5.30
N VAL A 139 -0.81 0.62 4.09
CA VAL A 139 0.03 -0.56 3.83
C VAL A 139 1.35 -0.10 3.19
N ASP A 140 2.46 -0.55 3.73
CA ASP A 140 3.82 -0.32 3.23
C ASP A 140 4.05 1.11 2.71
N LEU A 141 4.14 2.07 3.62
CA LEU A 141 4.55 3.44 3.30
C LEU A 141 5.96 3.43 2.67
N HIS A 142 6.18 4.31 1.71
CA HIS A 142 7.50 4.47 1.07
C HIS A 142 8.63 4.68 2.10
N SER A 143 8.31 5.36 3.19
CA SER A 143 9.19 5.61 4.31
C SER A 143 8.39 5.53 5.61
N GLY A 144 8.86 4.77 6.59
CA GLY A 144 8.19 4.64 7.88
C GLY A 144 8.09 5.95 8.66
N GLN A 145 8.99 6.89 8.39
CA GLN A 145 8.98 8.21 8.99
C GLN A 145 7.74 9.03 8.64
N ILE A 146 7.02 8.71 7.55
CA ILE A 146 5.76 9.36 7.19
C ILE A 146 4.71 9.24 8.31
N GLN A 147 4.74 8.17 9.11
CA GLN A 147 3.89 8.04 10.29
C GLN A 147 4.05 9.25 11.25
N GLY A 148 5.25 9.78 11.37
CA GLY A 148 5.55 10.98 12.18
C GLY A 148 5.11 12.30 11.54
N PHE A 149 4.51 12.29 10.36
CA PHE A 149 3.91 13.47 9.74
C PHE A 149 2.49 13.73 10.22
N PHE A 150 1.88 12.76 10.87
CA PHE A 150 0.53 12.86 11.41
C PHE A 150 0.57 13.15 12.90
N ASP A 151 -0.36 14.00 13.35
CA ASP A 151 -0.65 14.22 14.76
C ASP A 151 -1.78 13.30 15.26
N ILE A 152 -2.39 12.50 14.35
CA ILE A 152 -3.39 11.47 14.63
C ILE A 152 -2.76 10.06 14.53
N PRO A 153 -3.41 9.03 15.13
CA PRO A 153 -2.91 7.66 15.04
C PRO A 153 -2.78 7.15 13.60
N VAL A 154 -1.64 6.55 13.29
CA VAL A 154 -1.38 5.86 12.02
C VAL A 154 -1.11 4.39 12.29
N THR A 155 -1.90 3.51 11.69
CA THR A 155 -1.63 2.08 11.67
C THR A 155 -0.98 1.73 10.34
N HIS A 156 0.31 1.39 10.40
CA HIS A 156 1.14 1.04 9.25
C HIS A 156 1.26 -0.48 9.13
N LEU A 157 0.50 -1.08 8.22
CA LEU A 157 0.51 -2.51 7.91
C LEU A 157 1.62 -2.85 6.93
N THR A 158 1.97 -4.14 6.83
CA THR A 158 2.93 -4.61 5.83
C THR A 158 2.37 -5.82 5.06
N ALA A 159 2.63 -5.86 3.75
CA ALA A 159 2.35 -7.00 2.88
C ALA A 159 3.53 -8.00 2.82
N LEU A 160 4.62 -7.76 3.56
CA LEU A 160 5.83 -8.55 3.50
C LEU A 160 5.57 -10.05 3.69
N TYR A 161 4.83 -10.40 4.72
CA TYR A 161 4.52 -11.80 5.04
C TYR A 161 3.55 -12.43 4.04
N LEU A 162 2.66 -11.61 3.45
CA LEU A 162 1.77 -12.04 2.38
C LEU A 162 2.58 -12.47 1.14
N PHE A 163 3.60 -11.71 0.76
CA PHE A 163 4.56 -12.13 -0.27
C PHE A 163 5.36 -13.36 0.15
N GLY A 164 5.77 -13.42 1.41
CA GLY A 164 6.46 -14.59 1.95
C GLY A 164 5.63 -15.86 1.79
N ASP A 165 4.37 -15.83 2.17
CA ASP A 165 3.45 -16.97 2.01
C ASP A 165 3.18 -17.31 0.54
N TYR A 166 3.04 -16.28 -0.30
CA TYR A 166 2.91 -16.47 -1.73
C TYR A 166 4.09 -17.23 -2.34
N PHE A 167 5.33 -16.85 -1.99
CA PHE A 167 6.52 -17.53 -2.49
C PHE A 167 6.76 -18.89 -1.84
N LYS A 168 6.39 -19.11 -0.56
CA LYS A 168 6.45 -20.43 0.09
C LYS A 168 5.58 -21.48 -0.61
N ASN A 169 4.51 -21.06 -1.26
CA ASN A 169 3.63 -21.94 -2.02
C ASN A 169 4.19 -22.29 -3.42
N LYS A 170 5.37 -21.76 -3.80
CA LYS A 170 6.07 -22.12 -5.00
C LYS A 170 7.13 -23.20 -4.70
N ASP A 171 7.37 -24.05 -5.68
CA ASP A 171 8.38 -25.14 -5.59
C ASP A 171 9.79 -24.56 -5.82
N PHE A 172 10.32 -23.83 -4.83
CA PHE A 172 11.65 -23.24 -4.86
C PHE A 172 12.65 -24.09 -4.06
N ASP A 173 13.85 -24.25 -4.61
CA ASP A 173 15.01 -24.66 -3.81
C ASP A 173 15.51 -23.45 -2.99
N TRP A 174 15.11 -23.38 -1.71
CA TRP A 174 15.45 -22.28 -0.82
C TRP A 174 16.95 -22.15 -0.55
N ASN A 175 17.74 -23.24 -0.68
CA ASN A 175 19.19 -23.19 -0.60
C ASN A 175 19.81 -22.51 -1.82
N ASN A 176 19.11 -22.52 -2.96
CA ASN A 176 19.50 -21.88 -4.20
C ASN A 176 18.62 -20.67 -4.55
N THR A 177 18.01 -20.06 -3.54
CA THR A 177 17.18 -18.86 -3.68
C THR A 177 17.78 -17.72 -2.89
N VAL A 178 17.62 -16.48 -3.37
CA VAL A 178 18.12 -15.26 -2.71
C VAL A 178 17.10 -14.14 -2.85
N VAL A 179 16.82 -13.44 -1.75
CA VAL A 179 16.05 -12.19 -1.80
C VAL A 179 17.02 -11.05 -2.14
N VAL A 180 16.67 -10.27 -3.16
CA VAL A 180 17.51 -9.16 -3.63
C VAL A 180 16.85 -7.84 -3.24
N SER A 181 17.54 -7.06 -2.41
CA SER A 181 17.16 -5.66 -2.16
C SER A 181 17.52 -4.80 -3.37
N PRO A 182 16.60 -4.00 -3.92
CA PRO A 182 16.88 -3.14 -5.07
C PRO A 182 17.87 -2.01 -4.75
N ASP A 183 18.03 -1.65 -3.48
CA ASP A 183 18.97 -0.63 -3.00
C ASP A 183 19.32 -0.84 -1.52
N MET A 184 20.21 0.02 -1.00
CA MET A 184 20.64 -0.04 0.41
C MET A 184 19.53 0.36 1.39
N GLY A 185 18.59 1.20 0.96
CA GLY A 185 17.48 1.68 1.81
C GLY A 185 16.50 0.56 2.17
N ARG A 186 16.32 -0.40 1.26
CA ARG A 186 15.40 -1.54 1.44
C ARG A 186 16.06 -2.80 2.01
N ALA A 187 17.38 -2.74 2.34
CA ALA A 187 18.14 -3.90 2.79
C ALA A 187 17.53 -4.59 4.03
N LYS A 188 17.01 -3.82 5.00
CA LYS A 188 16.36 -4.38 6.19
C LYS A 188 15.09 -5.15 5.87
N VAL A 189 14.28 -4.63 4.95
CA VAL A 189 13.02 -5.28 4.52
C VAL A 189 13.33 -6.57 3.76
N ALA A 190 14.28 -6.53 2.83
CA ALA A 190 14.75 -7.71 2.11
C ALA A 190 15.31 -8.78 3.07
N LYS A 191 16.06 -8.36 4.11
CA LYS A 191 16.55 -9.28 5.14
C LYS A 191 15.41 -9.94 5.91
N LYS A 192 14.38 -9.18 6.34
CA LYS A 192 13.19 -9.76 7.01
C LYS A 192 12.49 -10.79 6.13
N LEU A 193 12.33 -10.49 4.82
CA LEU A 193 11.72 -11.44 3.88
C LEU A 193 12.59 -12.69 3.73
N SER A 194 13.92 -12.54 3.57
CA SER A 194 14.84 -13.67 3.45
C SER A 194 14.83 -14.57 4.70
N ASP A 195 14.78 -13.97 5.89
CA ASP A 195 14.67 -14.71 7.15
C ASP A 195 13.34 -15.49 7.23
N TYR A 196 12.23 -14.87 6.82
CA TYR A 196 10.92 -15.54 6.77
C TYR A 196 10.89 -16.70 5.77
N LEU A 197 11.58 -16.56 4.64
CA LEU A 197 11.67 -17.59 3.60
C LEU A 197 12.76 -18.65 3.91
N GLY A 198 13.67 -18.39 4.82
CA GLY A 198 14.79 -19.26 5.12
C GLY A 198 15.86 -19.30 4.03
N CYS A 199 16.09 -18.19 3.33
CA CYS A 199 17.06 -18.10 2.24
C CYS A 199 18.05 -16.95 2.45
N GLU A 200 19.01 -16.81 1.55
CA GLU A 200 20.02 -15.75 1.58
C GLU A 200 19.44 -14.39 1.16
N VAL A 201 20.16 -13.31 1.49
CA VAL A 201 19.89 -11.95 1.03
C VAL A 201 21.06 -11.41 0.24
N ALA A 202 20.77 -10.69 -0.85
CA ALA A 202 21.74 -9.89 -1.58
C ALA A 202 21.24 -8.44 -1.69
N ILE A 203 22.17 -7.50 -1.84
CA ILE A 203 21.85 -6.08 -1.89
C ILE A 203 22.45 -5.50 -3.17
N ALA A 204 21.59 -4.94 -4.02
CA ALA A 204 22.01 -4.14 -5.15
C ALA A 204 22.42 -2.76 -4.66
N HIS A 205 23.54 -2.28 -5.13
CA HIS A 205 23.96 -0.91 -4.87
C HIS A 205 24.49 -0.26 -6.14
N LYS A 206 24.23 1.03 -6.26
CA LYS A 206 24.75 1.83 -7.37
C LYS A 206 25.96 2.59 -6.90
N SER A 207 27.06 2.49 -7.63
CA SER A 207 28.27 3.24 -7.37
C SER A 207 28.69 4.05 -8.60
N ARG A 208 29.20 5.27 -8.35
CA ARG A 208 29.86 6.07 -9.36
C ARG A 208 31.36 6.09 -9.03
N PRO A 209 32.18 5.26 -9.70
CA PRO A 209 33.60 5.15 -9.35
C PRO A 209 34.39 6.43 -9.57
N LYS A 210 33.91 7.37 -10.41
CA LYS A 210 34.51 8.70 -10.64
C LYS A 210 33.43 9.74 -10.99
N HIS A 211 33.73 11.02 -10.75
CA HIS A 211 32.93 12.14 -11.24
C HIS A 211 32.80 12.03 -12.78
N ASN A 212 31.58 12.06 -13.33
CA ASN A 212 31.24 11.82 -14.74
C ASN A 212 31.45 10.38 -15.27
N ALA A 213 31.65 9.36 -14.43
CA ALA A 213 31.61 7.98 -14.86
C ALA A 213 30.16 7.44 -14.90
N ALA A 214 29.90 6.47 -15.80
CA ALA A 214 28.63 5.75 -15.82
C ALA A 214 28.37 5.09 -14.45
N GLU A 215 27.11 5.11 -14.03
CA GLU A 215 26.67 4.43 -12.81
C GLU A 215 26.83 2.93 -12.98
N VAL A 216 27.60 2.31 -12.09
CA VAL A 216 27.85 0.86 -12.09
C VAL A 216 27.03 0.23 -10.98
N MET A 217 26.19 -0.75 -11.33
CA MET A 217 25.50 -1.57 -10.35
C MET A 217 26.45 -2.63 -9.82
N GLY A 218 26.62 -2.65 -8.50
CA GLY A 218 27.30 -3.72 -7.76
C GLY A 218 26.30 -4.56 -6.98
N ILE A 219 26.69 -5.76 -6.60
CA ILE A 219 25.89 -6.67 -5.76
C ILE A 219 26.74 -7.10 -4.57
N ILE A 220 26.20 -6.97 -3.37
CA ILE A 220 26.73 -7.57 -2.15
C ILE A 220 25.93 -8.85 -1.93
N GLY A 221 26.59 -10.00 -1.92
CA GLY A 221 25.99 -11.32 -1.84
C GLY A 221 26.18 -12.14 -3.12
N ASN A 222 25.73 -13.39 -3.12
CA ASN A 222 25.88 -14.31 -4.25
C ASN A 222 24.53 -14.53 -4.95
N ILE A 223 24.49 -14.21 -6.25
CA ILE A 223 23.28 -14.37 -7.09
C ILE A 223 23.50 -15.34 -8.27
N LYS A 224 24.76 -15.77 -8.51
CA LYS A 224 25.11 -16.55 -9.69
C LYS A 224 24.41 -17.93 -9.68
N GLY A 225 23.61 -18.19 -10.68
CA GLY A 225 22.83 -19.42 -10.83
C GLY A 225 21.62 -19.53 -9.88
N LYS A 226 21.41 -18.56 -9.00
CA LYS A 226 20.34 -18.60 -8.01
C LYS A 226 19.02 -18.02 -8.54
N THR A 227 17.91 -18.54 -8.02
CA THR A 227 16.60 -17.89 -8.13
C THR A 227 16.61 -16.59 -7.30
N CYS A 228 16.29 -15.47 -7.94
CA CYS A 228 16.31 -14.16 -7.31
C CYS A 228 14.88 -13.63 -7.10
N ILE A 229 14.55 -13.22 -5.87
CA ILE A 229 13.29 -12.55 -5.54
C ILE A 229 13.62 -11.09 -5.23
N ILE A 230 13.25 -10.17 -6.12
CA ILE A 230 13.38 -8.73 -5.87
C ILE A 230 12.14 -8.27 -5.13
N ASN A 231 12.30 -7.62 -3.97
CA ASN A 231 11.19 -7.05 -3.21
C ASN A 231 11.33 -5.53 -3.06
N ASP A 232 10.30 -4.79 -3.47
CA ASP A 232 10.22 -3.33 -3.36
C ASP A 232 8.90 -2.89 -2.70
N ASP A 233 8.76 -1.60 -2.36
CA ASP A 233 7.49 -1.03 -1.90
C ASP A 233 6.55 -0.75 -3.07
N MET A 234 7.08 -0.19 -4.16
CA MET A 234 6.27 0.16 -5.32
C MET A 234 7.00 0.01 -6.65
N ILE A 235 6.22 -0.22 -7.70
CA ILE A 235 6.66 -0.18 -9.09
C ILE A 235 5.88 0.93 -9.79
N ASP A 236 6.58 2.01 -10.15
CA ASP A 236 6.00 3.13 -10.88
C ASP A 236 6.19 2.94 -12.40
N THR A 237 7.22 3.51 -13.01
CA THR A 237 7.48 3.39 -14.45
C THR A 237 8.21 2.11 -14.88
N ALA A 238 8.66 1.32 -13.92
CA ALA A 238 9.46 0.10 -14.07
C ALA A 238 10.82 0.26 -14.78
N GLY A 239 11.20 1.46 -15.22
CA GLY A 239 12.45 1.64 -15.98
C GLY A 239 13.70 1.25 -15.19
N THR A 240 13.85 1.76 -13.99
CA THR A 240 14.98 1.44 -13.09
C THR A 240 14.99 -0.03 -12.69
N LEU A 241 13.82 -0.58 -12.39
CA LEU A 241 13.67 -1.99 -12.02
C LEU A 241 14.10 -2.91 -13.15
N VAL A 242 13.61 -2.69 -14.38
CA VAL A 242 13.97 -3.50 -15.56
C VAL A 242 15.46 -3.38 -15.88
N GLY A 243 16.05 -2.18 -15.74
CA GLY A 243 17.50 -2.00 -15.87
C GLY A 243 18.28 -2.84 -14.84
N SER A 244 17.81 -2.88 -13.59
CA SER A 244 18.41 -3.72 -12.53
C SER A 244 18.26 -5.21 -12.82
N ILE A 245 17.09 -5.65 -13.29
CA ILE A 245 16.81 -7.04 -13.70
C ILE A 245 17.76 -7.49 -14.81
N THR A 246 17.90 -6.67 -15.85
CA THR A 246 18.82 -6.96 -16.97
C THR A 246 20.25 -7.15 -16.47
N LYS A 247 20.67 -6.27 -15.56
CA LYS A 247 22.02 -6.33 -14.98
C LYS A 247 22.22 -7.58 -14.12
N LEU A 248 21.23 -7.96 -13.32
CA LEU A 248 21.29 -9.21 -12.55
C LEU A 248 21.43 -10.44 -13.46
N LYS A 249 20.73 -10.48 -14.60
CA LYS A 249 20.87 -11.52 -15.61
C LYS A 249 22.26 -11.54 -16.22
N GLU A 250 22.83 -10.39 -16.58
CA GLU A 250 24.22 -10.29 -17.07
C GLU A 250 25.24 -10.79 -16.04
N MET A 251 24.97 -10.62 -14.75
CA MET A 251 25.79 -11.12 -13.65
C MET A 251 25.57 -12.61 -13.34
N GLY A 252 24.71 -13.29 -14.10
CA GLY A 252 24.49 -14.73 -14.03
C GLY A 252 23.36 -15.17 -13.08
N ALA A 253 22.43 -14.29 -12.71
CA ALA A 253 21.24 -14.68 -11.97
C ALA A 253 20.42 -15.73 -12.75
N GLY A 254 19.88 -16.70 -12.03
CA GLY A 254 18.92 -17.67 -12.56
C GLY A 254 17.56 -17.03 -12.83
N ASP A 255 16.48 -17.66 -12.40
CA ASP A 255 15.14 -17.11 -12.53
C ASP A 255 14.95 -15.88 -11.65
N ILE A 256 14.27 -14.88 -12.17
CA ILE A 256 13.99 -13.63 -11.43
C ILE A 256 12.49 -13.48 -11.26
N TYR A 257 12.10 -13.31 -10.01
CA TYR A 257 10.76 -12.94 -9.56
C TYR A 257 10.80 -11.55 -8.95
N VAL A 258 9.73 -10.80 -9.11
CA VAL A 258 9.59 -9.46 -8.56
C VAL A 258 8.36 -9.42 -7.67
N SER A 259 8.44 -8.77 -6.53
CA SER A 259 7.29 -8.44 -5.69
C SER A 259 7.32 -6.97 -5.30
N ALA A 260 6.16 -6.33 -5.29
CA ALA A 260 6.01 -4.98 -4.76
C ALA A 260 4.59 -4.79 -4.21
N THR A 261 4.46 -4.10 -3.09
CA THR A 261 3.15 -3.83 -2.50
C THR A 261 2.30 -3.00 -3.44
N HIS A 262 2.87 -1.97 -4.08
CA HIS A 262 2.12 -1.02 -4.88
C HIS A 262 2.50 -1.08 -6.36
N GLY A 263 1.63 -1.69 -7.17
CA GLY A 263 1.73 -1.63 -8.62
C GLY A 263 1.13 -0.33 -9.17
N VAL A 264 1.87 0.78 -9.09
CA VAL A 264 1.41 2.08 -9.63
C VAL A 264 1.32 2.04 -11.15
N PHE A 265 2.28 1.37 -11.79
CA PHE A 265 2.33 1.05 -13.22
C PHE A 265 2.06 2.23 -14.16
N SER A 266 2.76 3.34 -13.90
CA SER A 266 2.67 4.53 -14.73
C SER A 266 3.29 4.32 -16.11
N GLY A 267 2.68 4.94 -17.13
CA GLY A 267 3.19 4.94 -18.50
C GLY A 267 3.29 3.54 -19.09
N GLU A 268 4.49 3.14 -19.52
CA GLU A 268 4.75 1.86 -20.18
C GLU A 268 5.19 0.73 -19.21
N ALA A 269 4.98 0.90 -17.91
CA ALA A 269 5.50 -0.04 -16.90
C ALA A 269 5.08 -1.49 -17.16
N ILE A 270 3.80 -1.71 -17.48
CA ILE A 270 3.26 -3.05 -17.79
C ILE A 270 3.99 -3.67 -18.98
N SER A 271 4.08 -2.95 -20.10
CA SER A 271 4.79 -3.42 -21.28
C SER A 271 6.27 -3.74 -21.01
N ARG A 272 6.93 -2.89 -20.21
CA ARG A 272 8.33 -3.13 -19.80
C ARG A 272 8.49 -4.40 -18.98
N LEU A 273 7.58 -4.64 -18.03
CA LEU A 273 7.62 -5.86 -17.18
C LEU A 273 7.31 -7.12 -17.98
N GLU A 274 6.32 -7.08 -18.89
CA GLU A 274 5.98 -8.21 -19.74
C GLU A 274 7.14 -8.61 -20.68
N ASN A 275 7.93 -7.63 -21.13
CA ASN A 275 9.10 -7.86 -21.97
C ASN A 275 10.41 -8.08 -21.18
N ALA A 276 10.41 -7.88 -19.87
CA ALA A 276 11.58 -8.09 -19.04
C ALA A 276 11.91 -9.58 -18.87
N PRO A 277 13.20 -9.94 -18.65
CA PRO A 277 13.62 -11.32 -18.40
C PRO A 277 13.29 -11.77 -16.98
N ILE A 278 12.02 -11.69 -16.60
CA ILE A 278 11.45 -12.17 -15.33
C ILE A 278 10.50 -13.33 -15.60
N VAL A 279 10.32 -14.18 -14.60
CA VAL A 279 9.30 -15.22 -14.60
C VAL A 279 7.95 -14.60 -14.26
N GLU A 280 7.92 -13.75 -13.22
CA GLU A 280 6.69 -13.20 -12.66
C GLU A 280 6.95 -11.90 -11.90
N CYS A 281 5.96 -11.01 -11.90
CA CYS A 281 5.88 -9.83 -11.07
C CYS A 281 4.58 -9.89 -10.27
N VAL A 282 4.66 -10.03 -8.94
CA VAL A 282 3.50 -10.05 -8.07
C VAL A 282 3.35 -8.74 -7.32
N VAL A 283 2.16 -8.16 -7.38
CA VAL A 283 1.78 -6.95 -6.64
C VAL A 283 0.57 -7.23 -5.76
N THR A 284 0.20 -6.29 -4.90
CA THR A 284 -1.06 -6.39 -4.17
C THR A 284 -2.17 -5.64 -4.89
N ASP A 285 -3.40 -5.92 -4.47
CA ASP A 285 -4.60 -5.17 -4.90
C ASP A 285 -4.83 -3.87 -4.11
N ALA A 286 -3.82 -3.41 -3.35
CA ALA A 286 -3.83 -2.07 -2.75
C ALA A 286 -4.04 -0.97 -3.80
N ILE A 287 -3.57 -1.19 -5.03
CA ILE A 287 -3.90 -0.40 -6.21
C ILE A 287 -4.51 -1.34 -7.25
N PRO A 288 -5.68 -1.03 -7.83
CA PRO A 288 -6.29 -1.86 -8.86
C PRO A 288 -5.35 -2.11 -10.06
N CYS A 289 -5.21 -3.37 -10.46
CA CYS A 289 -4.40 -3.77 -11.63
C CYS A 289 -5.20 -4.67 -12.58
N PRO A 290 -5.91 -4.12 -13.57
CA PRO A 290 -6.81 -4.88 -14.43
C PRO A 290 -6.12 -5.97 -15.28
N VAL A 291 -4.83 -5.84 -15.54
CA VAL A 291 -4.06 -6.82 -16.33
C VAL A 291 -3.51 -7.98 -15.48
N ALA A 292 -3.55 -7.85 -14.16
CA ALA A 292 -3.06 -8.89 -13.28
C ALA A 292 -3.91 -10.16 -13.39
N ASN A 293 -3.25 -11.31 -13.26
CA ASN A 293 -3.88 -12.63 -13.33
C ASN A 293 -4.58 -12.96 -14.67
N THR A 294 -4.43 -12.13 -15.70
CA THR A 294 -4.95 -12.46 -17.03
C THR A 294 -4.10 -13.56 -17.68
N PRO A 295 -4.68 -14.41 -18.55
CA PRO A 295 -3.93 -15.47 -19.23
C PRO A 295 -2.73 -14.93 -19.99
N GLY A 296 -1.55 -15.50 -19.75
CA GLY A 296 -0.28 -15.12 -20.40
C GLY A 296 0.44 -13.93 -19.77
N SER A 297 -0.19 -13.16 -18.87
CA SER A 297 0.49 -12.06 -18.17
C SER A 297 1.47 -12.58 -17.12
N LYS A 298 2.67 -11.98 -17.09
CA LYS A 298 3.64 -12.14 -16.01
C LYS A 298 3.24 -11.43 -14.73
N ILE A 299 2.27 -10.52 -14.81
CA ILE A 299 1.82 -9.72 -13.67
C ILE A 299 0.75 -10.49 -12.90
N LYS A 300 0.97 -10.67 -11.60
CA LYS A 300 0.04 -11.31 -10.66
C LYS A 300 -0.35 -10.32 -9.58
N SER A 301 -1.56 -10.48 -9.06
CA SER A 301 -2.06 -9.70 -7.93
C SER A 301 -2.53 -10.65 -6.83
N ILE A 302 -2.16 -10.32 -5.61
CA ILE A 302 -2.61 -10.96 -4.37
C ILE A 302 -3.36 -9.92 -3.54
N THR A 303 -4.29 -10.36 -2.70
CA THR A 303 -5.14 -9.42 -1.96
C THR A 303 -4.59 -9.09 -0.59
N VAL A 304 -4.66 -7.81 -0.20
CA VAL A 304 -4.42 -7.34 1.17
C VAL A 304 -5.72 -7.26 1.99
N ALA A 305 -6.83 -7.72 1.44
CA ALA A 305 -8.16 -7.54 2.05
C ALA A 305 -8.24 -8.12 3.46
N GLU A 306 -7.71 -9.33 3.69
CA GLU A 306 -7.72 -9.97 5.01
C GLU A 306 -6.88 -9.19 6.03
N THR A 307 -5.68 -8.76 5.63
CA THR A 307 -4.80 -7.95 6.48
C THR A 307 -5.46 -6.64 6.90
N VAL A 308 -6.08 -5.94 5.94
CA VAL A 308 -6.78 -4.67 6.21
C VAL A 308 -8.05 -4.89 7.02
N ALA A 309 -8.84 -5.93 6.70
CA ALA A 309 -10.06 -6.27 7.43
C ALA A 309 -9.78 -6.60 8.90
N ASN A 310 -8.76 -7.41 9.17
CA ASN A 310 -8.33 -7.73 10.54
C ASN A 310 -7.91 -6.46 11.30
N CYS A 311 -7.22 -5.54 10.64
CA CYS A 311 -6.87 -4.25 11.24
C CYS A 311 -8.12 -3.43 11.58
N ILE A 312 -9.07 -3.30 10.65
CA ILE A 312 -10.34 -2.59 10.87
C ILE A 312 -11.10 -3.21 12.06
N TYR A 313 -11.21 -4.53 12.09
CA TYR A 313 -11.85 -5.25 13.19
C TYR A 313 -11.20 -4.95 14.54
N ASN A 314 -9.87 -5.02 14.62
CA ASN A 314 -9.14 -4.75 15.85
C ASN A 314 -9.25 -3.29 16.31
N VAL A 315 -9.21 -2.35 15.38
CA VAL A 315 -9.44 -0.93 15.66
C VAL A 315 -10.84 -0.70 16.23
N TYR A 316 -11.86 -1.27 15.59
CA TYR A 316 -13.26 -1.13 16.01
C TYR A 316 -13.53 -1.77 17.37
N THR A 317 -12.95 -2.95 17.60
CA THR A 317 -13.15 -3.72 18.86
C THR A 317 -12.16 -3.36 19.97
N ASN A 318 -11.28 -2.36 19.76
CA ASN A 318 -10.22 -1.95 20.68
C ASN A 318 -9.24 -3.08 21.05
N HIS A 319 -9.00 -4.02 20.13
CA HIS A 319 -7.97 -5.05 20.27
C HIS A 319 -6.61 -4.58 19.71
N SER A 320 -5.54 -5.25 20.15
CA SER A 320 -4.20 -5.00 19.63
C SER A 320 -4.08 -5.40 18.17
N VAL A 321 -3.62 -4.48 17.32
CA VAL A 321 -3.35 -4.76 15.90
C VAL A 321 -2.08 -5.61 15.73
N SER A 322 -1.09 -5.44 16.62
CA SER A 322 0.19 -6.17 16.54
C SER A 322 0.07 -7.66 16.90
N GLU A 323 -0.89 -8.04 17.74
CA GLU A 323 -1.10 -9.42 18.15
C GLU A 323 -1.83 -10.27 17.10
N SER A 324 -2.50 -9.65 16.15
CA SER A 324 -3.32 -10.34 15.14
C SER A 324 -2.56 -10.83 13.90
N GLY A 325 -1.21 -10.72 13.90
CA GLY A 325 -0.41 -11.11 12.72
C GLY A 325 -0.54 -10.14 11.54
N ALA A 326 -1.39 -9.12 11.63
CA ALA A 326 -1.46 -8.00 10.67
C ALA A 326 -0.24 -7.06 10.81
N GLY A 327 0.85 -7.62 11.22
CA GLY A 327 2.16 -7.18 11.60
C GLY A 327 2.47 -5.70 11.42
N ASN A 328 2.84 -5.06 12.51
CA ASN A 328 3.60 -3.83 12.46
C ASN A 328 4.82 -4.01 11.56
N SER A 329 4.95 -3.15 10.56
CA SER A 329 6.24 -2.90 9.93
C SER A 329 7.14 -2.21 10.97
N GLU A 330 7.61 -2.94 11.97
CA GLU A 330 8.77 -2.50 12.73
C GLU A 330 9.94 -2.42 11.75
N MET A 331 10.10 -1.24 11.20
CA MET A 331 11.26 -0.89 10.39
C MET A 331 12.46 -0.59 11.28
#